data_4a72ae8d9da5c5b524b5725e93fed3d3
#
_entry.id   4a72ae8d9da5c5b524b5725e93fed3d3
#
_cell.length_a   1.000
_cell.length_b   1.000
_cell.length_c   1.000
_cell.angle_alpha   90.00
_cell.angle_beta   90.00
_cell.angle_gamma   90.00
#
_symmetry.space_group_name_H-M   'P 1'
#
loop_
_entity.id
_entity.type
_entity.pdbx_description
1 polymer ?
#
loop_
_entity_poly.entity_id
_entity_poly.type
_entity_poly.pdbx_seq_one_letter_code
_entity_poly.pdbx_strand_id
1 'polypeptide(L)' 'MIQFKDTRGNRWVFVKANISVIYYTAQDQEGISNVSVTTTNANVYSFAIDWTDADAIRES' A
#
# COMPACT_ATOMS: atom_id res chain seq x y z
N MET A 1 -7.42 -5.07 9.70
CA MET A 1 -6.94 -3.68 9.49
C MET A 1 -5.53 -3.72 8.93
N ILE A 2 -5.25 -2.95 7.91
CA ILE A 2 -3.96 -2.91 7.24
C ILE A 2 -3.24 -1.65 7.69
N GLN A 3 -2.05 -1.79 8.29
CA GLN A 3 -1.28 -0.66 8.80
C GLN A 3 0.17 -0.77 8.33
N PHE A 4 0.73 0.35 7.88
CA PHE A 4 2.12 0.39 7.46
C PHE A 4 2.60 1.85 7.39
N LYS A 5 3.92 2.03 7.23
CA LYS A 5 4.51 3.33 6.98
C LYS A 5 5.03 3.38 5.55
N ASP A 6 4.88 4.55 4.92
CA ASP A 6 5.49 4.76 3.61
C ASP A 6 6.93 5.24 3.77
N THR A 7 7.62 5.47 2.65
CA THR A 7 9.03 5.88 2.68
C THR A 7 9.23 7.30 3.21
N ARG A 8 8.17 8.08 3.33
CA ARG A 8 8.21 9.43 3.87
C ARG A 8 7.94 9.46 5.37
N GLY A 9 7.69 8.29 5.98
CA GLY A 9 7.38 8.20 7.38
C GLY A 9 5.92 8.40 7.73
N ASN A 10 5.04 8.57 6.74
CA ASN A 10 3.61 8.68 6.98
C ASN A 10 3.03 7.32 7.32
N ARG A 11 2.16 7.30 8.32
CA ARG A 11 1.46 6.08 8.70
C ARG A 11 0.15 5.98 7.95
N TRP A 12 -0.08 4.82 7.35
CA TRP A 12 -1.31 4.53 6.63
C TRP A 12 -2.09 3.45 7.35
N VAL A 13 -3.39 3.65 7.45
CA VAL A 13 -4.31 2.67 8.04
C VAL A 13 -5.49 2.51 7.08
N PHE A 14 -5.74 1.30 6.65
CA PHE A 14 -6.88 0.99 5.78
C PHE A 14 -7.75 -0.09 6.41
N VAL A 15 -9.05 0.09 6.32
CA VAL A 15 -10.02 -0.95 6.68
C VAL A 15 -10.24 -1.81 5.44
N LYS A 16 -9.96 -3.10 5.55
CA LYS A 16 -9.98 -4.02 4.41
C LYS A 16 -11.33 -4.00 3.68
N ALA A 17 -12.44 -3.88 4.41
CA ALA A 17 -13.77 -3.84 3.82
C ALA A 17 -14.00 -2.63 2.92
N ASN A 18 -13.20 -1.57 3.07
CA ASN A 18 -13.32 -0.36 2.26
C ASN A 18 -12.35 -0.33 1.08
N ILE A 19 -11.61 -1.40 0.85
CA ILE A 19 -10.64 -1.48 -0.25
C ILE A 19 -11.25 -2.26 -1.39
N SER A 20 -11.25 -1.64 -2.57
CA SER A 20 -11.72 -2.30 -3.80
C SER A 20 -10.58 -2.98 -4.52
N VAL A 21 -9.46 -2.26 -4.72
CA VAL A 21 -8.32 -2.76 -5.48
C VAL A 21 -7.03 -2.26 -4.83
N ILE A 22 -6.03 -3.13 -4.74
CA ILE A 22 -4.66 -2.75 -4.39
C ILE A 22 -3.78 -3.15 -5.57
N TYR A 23 -3.04 -2.17 -6.09
CA TYR A 23 -2.13 -2.37 -7.20
C TYR A 23 -0.70 -2.15 -6.73
N TYR A 24 0.20 -3.07 -7.08
CA TYR A 24 1.62 -2.99 -6.74
C TYR A 24 2.46 -2.94 -7.99
N THR A 25 3.54 -2.14 -7.96
CA THR A 25 4.61 -2.32 -8.94
C THR A 25 5.63 -3.30 -8.37
N ALA A 26 6.46 -3.85 -9.24
CA ALA A 26 7.61 -4.63 -8.79
C ALA A 26 8.55 -3.72 -8.00
N GLN A 27 9.27 -4.30 -7.04
CA GLN A 27 10.25 -3.54 -6.28
C GLN A 27 11.35 -3.02 -7.20
N ASP A 28 11.87 -1.84 -6.90
CA ASP A 28 13.00 -1.27 -7.63
C ASP A 28 14.32 -1.79 -7.04
N GLN A 29 15.44 -1.20 -7.49
CA GLN A 29 16.77 -1.61 -7.05
C GLN A 29 17.03 -1.35 -5.56
N GLU A 30 16.26 -0.44 -4.98
CA GLU A 30 16.37 -0.09 -3.56
C GLU A 30 15.39 -0.89 -2.68
N GLY A 31 14.60 -1.76 -3.29
CA GLY A 31 13.61 -2.54 -2.57
C GLY A 31 12.33 -1.77 -2.27
N ILE A 32 12.03 -0.75 -3.05
CA ILE A 32 10.84 0.09 -2.87
C ILE A 32 9.79 -0.26 -3.91
N SER A 33 8.56 -0.44 -3.47
CA SER A 33 7.42 -0.68 -4.35
C SER A 33 6.48 0.51 -4.32
N ASN A 34 5.87 0.84 -5.46
CA ASN A 34 4.80 1.81 -5.51
C ASN A 34 3.47 1.07 -5.38
N VAL A 35 2.62 1.58 -4.51
CA VAL A 35 1.33 0.97 -4.22
C VAL A 35 0.22 1.97 -4.48
N SER A 36 -0.82 1.52 -5.16
CA SER A 36 -2.05 2.31 -5.35
C SER A 36 -3.20 1.56 -4.72
N VAL A 37 -3.91 2.22 -3.81
CA VAL A 37 -5.08 1.64 -3.14
C VAL A 37 -6.31 2.41 -3.59
N THR A 38 -7.28 1.70 -4.15
CA THR A 38 -8.57 2.28 -4.53
C THR A 38 -9.62 1.82 -3.53
N THR A 39 -10.31 2.77 -2.93
CA THR A 39 -11.35 2.47 -1.96
C THR A 39 -12.70 2.29 -2.64
N THR A 40 -13.68 1.77 -1.89
CA THR A 40 -15.01 1.48 -2.42
C THR A 40 -15.77 2.72 -2.86
N ASN A 41 -15.41 3.90 -2.34
CA ASN A 41 -15.99 5.16 -2.78
C ASN A 41 -15.15 5.87 -3.86
N ALA A 42 -14.32 5.11 -4.56
CA ALA A 42 -13.54 5.54 -5.73
C ALA A 42 -12.43 6.55 -5.43
N ASN A 43 -11.98 6.64 -4.20
CA ASN A 43 -10.77 7.41 -3.88
C ASN A 43 -9.53 6.57 -4.15
N VAL A 44 -8.50 7.21 -4.71
CA VAL A 44 -7.25 6.54 -5.03
C VAL A 44 -6.13 7.15 -4.20
N TYR A 45 -5.37 6.32 -3.52
CA TYR A 45 -4.20 6.73 -2.74
C TYR A 45 -2.97 6.05 -3.30
N SER A 46 -1.92 6.81 -3.53
CA SER A 46 -0.66 6.28 -4.09
C SER A 46 0.49 6.66 -3.20
N PHE A 47 1.39 5.72 -2.95
CA PHE A 47 2.54 5.94 -2.08
C PHE A 47 3.61 4.91 -2.37
N ALA A 48 4.83 5.20 -1.92
CA ALA A 48 5.95 4.28 -2.04
C ALA A 48 6.22 3.65 -0.68
N ILE A 49 6.40 2.35 -0.64
CA ILE A 49 6.67 1.63 0.61
C ILE A 49 7.81 0.64 0.41
N ASP A 50 8.42 0.25 1.53
CA ASP A 50 9.41 -0.80 1.53
C ASP A 50 8.76 -2.10 1.05
N TRP A 51 9.49 -2.89 0.29
CA TRP A 51 8.99 -4.13 -0.29
C TRP A 51 8.47 -5.10 0.77
N THR A 52 9.08 -5.12 1.97
CA THR A 52 8.61 -5.98 3.05
C THR A 52 7.23 -5.56 3.55
N ASP A 53 6.94 -4.26 3.56
CA ASP A 53 5.62 -3.76 3.94
C ASP A 53 4.59 -4.04 2.84
N ALA A 54 5.00 -3.97 1.58
CA ALA A 54 4.14 -4.33 0.47
C ALA A 54 3.73 -5.80 0.56
N ASP A 55 4.66 -6.66 0.93
CA ASP A 55 4.39 -8.08 1.10
C ASP A 55 3.35 -8.33 2.19
N ALA A 56 3.46 -7.61 3.31
CA ALA A 56 2.52 -7.71 4.41
C ALA A 56 1.10 -7.28 3.98
N ILE A 57 1.00 -6.23 3.17
CA ILE A 57 -0.29 -5.78 2.65
C ILE A 57 -0.90 -6.84 1.73
N ARG A 58 -0.09 -7.42 0.87
CA ARG A 58 -0.56 -8.43 -0.08
C ARG A 58 -1.09 -9.68 0.62
N GLU A 59 -0.51 -10.03 1.74
CA GLU A 59 -0.88 -11.24 2.48
C GLU A 59 -2.02 -11.01 3.47
N SER A 60 -2.44 -9.80 3.71
CA SER A 60 -3.46 -9.50 4.70
C SER A 60 -4.90 -9.78 4.26
#